data_8e182532c31d579e4231152586c63c49
#
_entry.id   8e182532c31d579e4231152586c63c49
#
_cell.length_a   1.000
_cell.length_b   1.000
_cell.length_c   1.000
_cell.angle_alpha   90.00
_cell.angle_beta   90.00
_cell.angle_gamma   90.00
#
_symmetry.space_group_name_H-M   'P 1'
#
loop_
_entity.id
_entity.type
_entity.pdbx_description
1 polymer ?
#
loop_
_entity_poly.entity_id
_entity_poly.type
_entity_poly.pdbx_seq_one_letter_code
_entity_poly.pdbx_strand_id
1 'polypeptide(L)'
;DGMSDDEKYAAALDAALGFFEAAGYTVTDGKLTAAPAGAKLSYEVMIGGGGKGDHPSFGILTAASEALKTIGFDLTINDLADGTIMWDALNSETAEMWCAAWQATLDPDMFQIYHSEGGSANYYAIYSDELDELVMEGRTNTDQAFRKAVYKEALDFIVDYAVEIPVYQRQNASVFSTQRVNVDSIPQDLTTFYSYLNEIEKIQMN
;
A
#
# COMPACT_ATOMS: atom_id res chain seq x y z
N ASP A 1 10.83 7.78 22.28
CA ASP A 1 10.52 6.56 23.04
C ASP A 1 10.32 6.95 24.50
N GLY A 2 9.20 6.57 25.12
CA GLY A 2 8.83 6.94 26.50
C GLY A 2 7.43 7.54 26.61
N MET A 3 6.80 7.86 25.49
CA MET A 3 5.40 8.31 25.46
C MET A 3 4.45 7.12 25.66
N SER A 4 3.38 7.34 26.41
CA SER A 4 2.25 6.43 26.48
C SER A 4 1.54 6.32 25.12
N ASP A 5 0.68 5.32 24.94
CA ASP A 5 -0.07 5.16 23.69
C ASP A 5 -1.07 6.31 23.47
N ASP A 6 -1.65 6.86 24.53
CA ASP A 6 -2.52 8.04 24.44
C ASP A 6 -1.75 9.30 24.00
N GLU A 7 -0.52 9.50 24.51
CA GLU A 7 0.34 10.60 24.08
C GLU A 7 0.78 10.46 22.63
N LYS A 8 1.11 9.26 22.19
CA LYS A 8 1.43 8.97 20.77
C LYS A 8 0.23 9.24 19.87
N TYR A 9 -0.96 8.81 20.30
CA TYR A 9 -2.20 9.04 19.56
C TYR A 9 -2.52 10.52 19.43
N ALA A 10 -2.42 11.28 20.52
CA ALA A 10 -2.62 12.72 20.49
C ALA A 10 -1.60 13.43 19.58
N ALA A 11 -0.31 13.07 19.68
CA ALA A 11 0.72 13.62 18.81
C ALA A 11 0.50 13.28 17.32
N ALA A 12 -0.03 12.09 17.01
CA ALA A 12 -0.38 11.71 15.64
C ALA A 12 -1.53 12.56 15.08
N LEU A 13 -2.54 12.86 15.90
CA LEU A 13 -3.64 13.74 15.49
C LEU A 13 -3.18 15.19 15.28
N ASP A 14 -2.33 15.71 16.16
CA ASP A 14 -1.75 17.05 15.98
C ASP A 14 -0.90 17.13 14.71
N ALA A 15 -0.09 16.11 14.43
CA ALA A 15 0.67 16.02 13.19
C ALA A 15 -0.24 15.97 11.95
N ALA A 16 -1.31 15.17 12.01
CA ALA A 16 -2.29 15.11 10.93
C ALA A 16 -2.93 16.47 10.65
N LEU A 17 -3.34 17.21 11.68
CA LEU A 17 -3.87 18.57 11.53
C LEU A 17 -2.84 19.49 10.87
N GLY A 18 -1.57 19.42 11.25
CA GLY A 18 -0.50 20.20 10.61
C GLY A 18 -0.32 19.89 9.12
N PHE A 19 -0.43 18.63 8.71
CA PHE A 19 -0.40 18.24 7.29
C PHE A 19 -1.62 18.74 6.54
N PHE A 20 -2.80 18.68 7.14
CA PHE A 20 -4.02 19.25 6.53
C PHE A 20 -3.91 20.76 6.35
N GLU A 21 -3.38 21.49 7.36
CA GLU A 21 -3.15 22.94 7.23
C GLU A 21 -2.15 23.26 6.11
N ALA A 22 -1.05 22.50 6.04
CA ALA A 22 -0.07 22.64 4.95
C ALA A 22 -0.67 22.36 3.57
N ALA A 23 -1.66 21.47 3.50
CA ALA A 23 -2.43 21.20 2.29
C ALA A 23 -3.56 22.22 2.01
N GLY A 24 -3.69 23.27 2.81
CA GLY A 24 -4.64 24.37 2.60
C GLY A 24 -6.00 24.19 3.26
N TYR A 25 -6.18 23.17 4.12
CA TYR A 25 -7.40 23.04 4.92
C TYR A 25 -7.43 24.07 6.04
N THR A 26 -8.62 24.49 6.42
CA THR A 26 -8.81 25.41 7.58
C THR A 26 -9.00 24.60 8.83
N VAL A 27 -8.16 24.87 9.85
CA VAL A 27 -8.28 24.29 11.19
C VAL A 27 -8.80 25.35 12.16
N THR A 28 -9.83 25.01 12.94
CA THR A 28 -10.39 25.86 14.01
C THR A 28 -10.67 25.01 15.24
N ASP A 29 -10.14 25.40 16.38
CA ASP A 29 -10.31 24.68 17.65
C ASP A 29 -9.93 23.19 17.56
N GLY A 30 -8.81 22.88 16.89
CA GLY A 30 -8.33 21.52 16.71
C GLY A 30 -9.15 20.64 15.77
N LYS A 31 -9.94 21.24 14.90
CA LYS A 31 -10.77 20.53 13.91
C LYS A 31 -10.69 21.17 12.54
N LEU A 32 -10.80 20.32 11.52
CA LEU A 32 -10.98 20.74 10.14
C LEU A 32 -12.39 21.32 9.95
N THR A 33 -12.46 22.54 9.42
CA THR A 33 -13.73 23.25 9.22
C THR A 33 -13.99 23.60 7.78
N ALA A 34 -12.97 23.62 6.92
CA ALA A 34 -13.12 23.83 5.48
C ALA A 34 -11.99 23.13 4.71
N ALA A 35 -12.32 22.65 3.53
CA ALA A 35 -11.35 22.11 2.58
C ALA A 35 -10.95 23.19 1.56
N PRO A 36 -9.74 23.13 0.98
CA PRO A 36 -9.35 24.00 -0.12
C PRO A 36 -10.11 23.66 -1.40
N ALA A 37 -10.03 24.53 -2.41
CA ALA A 37 -10.69 24.31 -3.69
C ALA A 37 -10.23 22.99 -4.34
N GLY A 38 -11.19 22.15 -4.74
CA GLY A 38 -10.94 20.84 -5.34
C GLY A 38 -10.81 19.68 -4.33
N ALA A 39 -10.73 19.98 -3.03
CA ALA A 39 -10.70 18.96 -1.96
C ALA A 39 -12.02 18.93 -1.17
N LYS A 40 -12.17 17.91 -0.33
CA LYS A 40 -13.36 17.65 0.49
C LYS A 40 -12.95 17.36 1.95
N LEU A 41 -13.91 17.45 2.85
CA LEU A 41 -13.77 16.97 4.24
C LEU A 41 -14.26 15.52 4.40
N SER A 42 -14.76 14.90 3.35
CA SER A 42 -15.25 13.52 3.35
C SER A 42 -14.80 12.80 2.08
N TYR A 43 -14.26 11.60 2.26
CA TYR A 43 -13.85 10.71 1.18
C TYR A 43 -14.32 9.28 1.46
N GLU A 44 -14.51 8.51 0.39
CA GLU A 44 -14.77 7.08 0.47
C GLU A 44 -13.50 6.29 0.14
N VAL A 45 -13.19 5.28 0.97
CA VAL A 45 -12.18 4.28 0.66
C VAL A 45 -12.85 2.95 0.34
N MET A 46 -12.60 2.44 -0.86
CA MET A 46 -13.10 1.13 -1.31
C MET A 46 -12.15 0.02 -0.84
N ILE A 47 -12.71 -1.08 -0.35
CA ILE A 47 -11.98 -2.30 -0.03
C ILE A 47 -12.75 -3.52 -0.53
N GLY A 48 -12.10 -4.43 -1.24
CA GLY A 48 -12.67 -5.70 -1.70
C GLY A 48 -12.63 -6.78 -0.62
N GLY A 49 -13.15 -6.49 0.58
CA GLY A 49 -13.09 -7.38 1.74
C GLY A 49 -14.23 -8.40 1.85
N GLY A 50 -15.14 -8.42 0.88
CA GLY A 50 -16.27 -9.36 0.84
C GLY A 50 -17.52 -8.88 1.59
N GLY A 51 -17.57 -7.64 2.03
CA GLY A 51 -18.74 -7.01 2.66
C GLY A 51 -19.04 -7.51 4.07
N LYS A 52 -18.06 -8.13 4.74
CA LYS A 52 -18.27 -8.73 6.08
C LYS A 52 -17.56 -8.00 7.21
N GLY A 53 -16.67 -7.06 6.88
CA GLY A 53 -15.89 -6.32 7.86
C GLY A 53 -14.81 -7.16 8.57
N ASP A 54 -14.49 -8.36 8.10
CA ASP A 54 -13.54 -9.29 8.72
C ASP A 54 -12.15 -9.29 8.04
N HIS A 55 -11.99 -8.51 6.99
CA HIS A 55 -10.68 -8.36 6.36
C HIS A 55 -9.71 -7.58 7.27
N PRO A 56 -8.42 -7.99 7.41
CA PRO A 56 -7.47 -7.29 8.28
C PRO A 56 -7.35 -5.79 8.00
N SER A 57 -7.37 -5.38 6.73
CA SER A 57 -7.33 -3.96 6.36
C SER A 57 -8.58 -3.20 6.77
N PHE A 58 -9.75 -3.85 6.90
CA PHE A 58 -10.97 -3.20 7.36
C PHE A 58 -10.80 -2.67 8.79
N GLY A 59 -10.20 -3.44 9.68
CA GLY A 59 -9.91 -3.00 11.04
C GLY A 59 -8.95 -1.81 11.10
N ILE A 60 -7.94 -1.78 10.24
CA ILE A 60 -6.99 -0.67 10.14
C ILE A 60 -7.69 0.59 9.64
N LEU A 61 -8.50 0.49 8.58
CA LEU A 61 -9.26 1.60 8.03
C LEU A 61 -10.31 2.12 9.04
N THR A 62 -10.93 1.22 9.82
CA THR A 62 -11.87 1.61 10.89
C THR A 62 -11.16 2.46 11.93
N ALA A 63 -10.00 2.04 12.41
CA ALA A 63 -9.22 2.82 13.37
C ALA A 63 -8.81 4.19 12.81
N ALA A 64 -8.40 4.25 11.54
CA ALA A 64 -8.08 5.50 10.86
C ALA A 64 -9.31 6.41 10.70
N SER A 65 -10.46 5.86 10.31
CA SER A 65 -11.73 6.59 10.19
C SER A 65 -12.16 7.19 11.51
N GLU A 66 -12.12 6.42 12.60
CA GLU A 66 -12.45 6.89 13.94
C GLU A 66 -11.52 8.01 14.40
N ALA A 67 -10.22 7.88 14.17
CA ALA A 67 -9.24 8.90 14.51
C ALA A 67 -9.47 10.20 13.71
N LEU A 68 -9.62 10.12 12.40
CA LEU A 68 -9.87 11.25 11.50
C LEU A 68 -11.17 11.97 11.83
N LYS A 69 -12.20 11.24 12.23
CA LYS A 69 -13.49 11.82 12.64
C LYS A 69 -13.36 12.73 13.86
N THR A 70 -12.43 12.46 14.78
CA THR A 70 -12.19 13.32 15.96
C THR A 70 -11.69 14.70 15.57
N ILE A 71 -10.97 14.80 14.45
CA ILE A 71 -10.44 16.05 13.91
C ILE A 71 -11.30 16.67 12.79
N GLY A 72 -12.49 16.13 12.53
CA GLY A 72 -13.44 16.72 11.58
C GLY A 72 -13.28 16.27 10.13
N PHE A 73 -12.59 15.15 9.89
CA PHE A 73 -12.50 14.52 8.59
C PHE A 73 -13.29 13.21 8.57
N ASP A 74 -14.14 13.00 7.57
CA ASP A 74 -14.96 11.83 7.43
C ASP A 74 -14.39 10.87 6.37
N LEU A 75 -13.84 9.74 6.82
CA LEU A 75 -13.39 8.65 5.97
C LEU A 75 -14.43 7.53 6.02
N THR A 76 -15.25 7.41 4.99
CA THR A 76 -16.23 6.33 4.85
C THR A 76 -15.56 5.08 4.26
N ILE A 77 -15.78 3.92 4.89
CA ILE A 77 -15.25 2.65 4.42
C ILE A 77 -16.34 1.91 3.66
N ASN A 78 -16.09 1.60 2.40
CA ASN A 78 -16.97 0.81 1.55
C ASN A 78 -16.37 -0.60 1.37
N ASP A 79 -16.77 -1.54 2.24
CA ASP A 79 -16.38 -2.94 2.13
C ASP A 79 -17.28 -3.65 1.11
N LEU A 80 -16.79 -3.79 -0.09
CA LEU A 80 -17.51 -4.33 -1.24
C LEU A 80 -17.66 -5.85 -1.14
N ALA A 81 -18.89 -6.33 -1.20
CA ALA A 81 -19.21 -7.76 -1.30
C ALA A 81 -18.74 -8.37 -2.63
N ASP A 82 -18.75 -7.59 -3.69
CA ASP A 82 -18.22 -7.93 -5.00
C ASP A 82 -17.02 -7.04 -5.33
N GLY A 83 -15.83 -7.64 -5.33
CA GLY A 83 -14.58 -6.95 -5.63
C GLY A 83 -14.47 -6.44 -7.07
N THR A 84 -15.29 -6.92 -8.01
CA THR A 84 -15.29 -6.43 -9.40
C THR A 84 -15.64 -4.95 -9.48
N ILE A 85 -16.53 -4.48 -8.60
CA ILE A 85 -16.94 -3.07 -8.53
C ILE A 85 -15.72 -2.16 -8.26
N MET A 86 -14.82 -2.59 -7.36
CA MET A 86 -13.59 -1.82 -7.07
C MET A 86 -12.68 -1.77 -8.31
N TRP A 87 -12.49 -2.92 -8.98
CA TRP A 87 -11.62 -2.97 -10.16
C TRP A 87 -12.18 -2.14 -11.32
N ASP A 88 -13.50 -2.12 -11.51
CA ASP A 88 -14.16 -1.27 -12.51
C ASP A 88 -13.97 0.21 -12.18
N ALA A 89 -14.06 0.60 -10.91
CA ALA A 89 -13.81 1.97 -10.47
C ALA A 89 -12.33 2.38 -10.63
N LEU A 90 -11.39 1.48 -10.39
CA LEU A 90 -9.96 1.72 -10.61
C LEU A 90 -9.63 1.86 -12.10
N ASN A 91 -10.15 0.96 -12.94
CA ASN A 91 -9.93 1.02 -14.38
C ASN A 91 -10.54 2.27 -15.05
N SER A 92 -11.58 2.84 -14.44
CA SER A 92 -12.24 4.07 -14.91
C SER A 92 -11.77 5.33 -14.18
N GLU A 93 -10.78 5.23 -13.29
CA GLU A 93 -10.22 6.33 -12.49
C GLU A 93 -11.29 7.10 -11.70
N THR A 94 -12.32 6.40 -11.22
CA THR A 94 -13.44 7.00 -10.47
C THR A 94 -13.37 6.73 -8.96
N ALA A 95 -12.50 5.84 -8.52
CA ALA A 95 -12.27 5.58 -7.10
C ALA A 95 -11.54 6.76 -6.45
N GLU A 96 -12.07 7.31 -5.35
CA GLU A 96 -11.39 8.38 -4.61
C GLU A 96 -10.19 7.85 -3.81
N MET A 97 -10.42 6.77 -3.08
CA MET A 97 -9.39 6.02 -2.34
C MET A 97 -9.71 4.53 -2.41
N TRP A 98 -8.69 3.70 -2.33
CA TRP A 98 -8.85 2.26 -2.35
C TRP A 98 -7.79 1.56 -1.50
N CYS A 99 -8.13 0.37 -1.03
CA CYS A 99 -7.24 -0.48 -0.26
C CYS A 99 -7.21 -1.88 -0.88
N ALA A 100 -6.05 -2.28 -1.37
CA ALA A 100 -5.81 -3.58 -1.97
C ALA A 100 -4.40 -4.08 -1.66
N ALA A 101 -4.02 -5.23 -2.21
CA ALA A 101 -2.69 -5.78 -2.05
C ALA A 101 -2.07 -6.06 -3.43
N TRP A 102 -0.80 -5.74 -3.57
CA TRP A 102 0.00 -6.12 -4.70
C TRP A 102 0.67 -7.48 -4.48
N GLN A 103 0.75 -8.23 -5.54
CA GLN A 103 1.60 -9.43 -5.61
C GLN A 103 2.72 -9.12 -6.60
N ALA A 104 3.95 -9.00 -6.11
CA ALA A 104 5.09 -8.71 -6.95
C ALA A 104 5.60 -9.95 -7.68
N THR A 105 6.39 -9.71 -8.72
CA THR A 105 7.19 -10.70 -9.44
C THR A 105 8.60 -10.80 -8.84
N LEU A 106 9.42 -11.75 -9.32
CA LEU A 106 10.82 -11.88 -8.88
C LEU A 106 11.68 -10.70 -9.34
N ASP A 107 11.40 -10.15 -10.53
CA ASP A 107 12.05 -8.94 -11.00
C ASP A 107 11.31 -7.72 -10.42
N PRO A 108 12.01 -6.73 -9.84
CA PRO A 108 11.41 -5.52 -9.27
C PRO A 108 11.00 -4.49 -10.34
N ASP A 109 10.61 -4.93 -11.54
CA ASP A 109 10.14 -4.06 -12.61
C ASP A 109 8.87 -3.31 -12.19
N MET A 110 8.93 -1.99 -12.21
CA MET A 110 7.87 -1.09 -11.75
C MET A 110 6.97 -0.58 -12.89
N PHE A 111 7.25 -0.95 -14.15
CA PHE A 111 6.63 -0.38 -15.33
C PHE A 111 5.09 -0.49 -15.33
N GLN A 112 4.55 -1.68 -15.07
CA GLN A 112 3.11 -1.91 -15.18
C GLN A 112 2.29 -1.10 -14.18
N ILE A 113 2.88 -0.77 -13.03
CA ILE A 113 2.16 -0.14 -11.91
C ILE A 113 2.33 1.36 -11.92
N TYR A 114 3.52 1.86 -12.28
CA TYR A 114 3.89 3.27 -12.06
C TYR A 114 4.22 4.05 -13.32
N HIS A 115 4.46 3.41 -14.46
CA HIS A 115 4.71 4.12 -15.72
C HIS A 115 3.41 4.60 -16.35
N SER A 116 3.40 5.78 -16.95
CA SER A 116 2.22 6.36 -17.63
C SER A 116 1.63 5.43 -18.69
N GLU A 117 2.47 4.63 -19.36
CA GLU A 117 2.07 3.63 -20.35
C GLU A 117 1.94 2.22 -19.75
N GLY A 118 1.90 2.08 -18.43
CA GLY A 118 1.77 0.79 -17.73
C GLY A 118 0.47 0.04 -18.03
N GLY A 119 -0.48 0.70 -18.65
CA GLY A 119 -1.76 0.13 -19.05
C GLY A 119 -2.71 -0.03 -17.86
N SER A 120 -3.44 -1.15 -17.84
CA SER A 120 -4.50 -1.38 -16.87
C SER A 120 -4.04 -1.64 -15.42
N ALA A 121 -2.75 -1.57 -15.13
CA ALA A 121 -2.24 -1.75 -13.78
C ALA A 121 -1.76 -0.44 -13.11
N ASN A 122 -1.73 0.68 -13.82
CA ASN A 122 -1.46 1.99 -13.25
C ASN A 122 -2.72 2.55 -12.57
N TYR A 123 -3.15 1.89 -11.48
CA TYR A 123 -4.35 2.28 -10.72
C TYR A 123 -4.14 3.53 -9.86
N TYR A 124 -2.91 4.01 -9.74
CA TYR A 124 -2.60 5.25 -9.02
C TYR A 124 -2.83 6.50 -9.89
N ALA A 125 -3.04 6.33 -11.19
CA ALA A 125 -3.20 7.41 -12.16
C ALA A 125 -2.06 8.46 -12.08
N ILE A 126 -0.82 7.97 -11.89
CA ILE A 126 0.37 8.82 -11.97
C ILE A 126 0.76 8.96 -13.43
N TYR A 127 0.90 10.20 -13.88
CA TYR A 127 1.35 10.54 -15.21
C TYR A 127 2.49 11.56 -15.08
N SER A 128 3.73 11.07 -14.98
CA SER A 128 4.92 11.88 -14.75
C SER A 128 6.08 11.41 -15.62
N ASP A 129 6.55 12.29 -16.49
CA ASP A 129 7.70 12.03 -17.34
C ASP A 129 8.95 11.67 -16.51
N GLU A 130 9.15 12.32 -15.36
CA GLU A 130 10.27 12.05 -14.45
C GLU A 130 10.23 10.63 -13.87
N LEU A 131 9.07 10.18 -13.42
CA LEU A 131 8.89 8.82 -12.91
C LEU A 131 9.03 7.79 -14.04
N ASP A 132 8.51 8.10 -15.21
CA ASP A 132 8.60 7.24 -16.39
C ASP A 132 10.06 7.01 -16.81
N GLU A 133 10.89 8.06 -16.81
CA GLU A 133 12.33 7.96 -17.09
C GLU A 133 13.01 7.05 -16.06
N LEU A 134 12.81 7.25 -14.76
CA LEU A 134 13.40 6.42 -13.70
C LEU A 134 12.98 4.95 -13.83
N VAL A 135 11.70 4.69 -14.07
CA VAL A 135 11.18 3.33 -14.25
C VAL A 135 11.83 2.65 -15.46
N MET A 136 11.96 3.36 -16.59
CA MET A 136 12.59 2.83 -17.80
C MET A 136 14.10 2.64 -17.66
N GLU A 137 14.82 3.50 -16.97
CA GLU A 137 16.24 3.32 -16.66
C GLU A 137 16.47 2.05 -15.83
N GLY A 138 15.67 1.84 -14.78
CA GLY A 138 15.74 0.63 -13.97
C GLY A 138 15.37 -0.64 -14.74
N ARG A 139 14.40 -0.57 -15.64
CA ARG A 139 13.93 -1.69 -16.45
C ARG A 139 14.94 -2.12 -17.53
N THR A 140 15.60 -1.17 -18.18
CA THR A 140 16.47 -1.44 -19.35
C THR A 140 17.92 -1.73 -18.99
N ASN A 141 18.30 -1.66 -17.72
CA ASN A 141 19.64 -1.92 -17.24
C ASN A 141 19.74 -3.28 -16.53
N THR A 142 20.87 -3.98 -16.68
CA THR A 142 21.13 -5.26 -16.02
C THR A 142 22.08 -5.16 -14.83
N ASP A 143 22.73 -4.03 -14.62
CA ASP A 143 23.57 -3.80 -13.45
C ASP A 143 22.71 -3.61 -12.20
N GLN A 144 22.86 -4.53 -11.24
CA GLN A 144 22.01 -4.53 -10.03
C GLN A 144 22.25 -3.33 -9.13
N ALA A 145 23.49 -2.81 -9.05
CA ALA A 145 23.79 -1.65 -8.23
C ALA A 145 23.15 -0.39 -8.81
N PHE A 146 23.22 -0.23 -10.13
CA PHE A 146 22.55 0.83 -10.86
C PHE A 146 21.03 0.76 -10.68
N ARG A 147 20.42 -0.39 -10.95
CA ARG A 147 18.95 -0.59 -10.80
C ARG A 147 18.50 -0.27 -9.39
N LYS A 148 19.26 -0.72 -8.37
CA LYS A 148 18.92 -0.43 -6.97
C LYS A 148 18.91 1.08 -6.67
N ALA A 149 19.86 1.83 -7.24
CA ALA A 149 19.92 3.29 -7.04
C ALA A 149 18.75 3.98 -7.72
N VAL A 150 18.48 3.66 -8.98
CA VAL A 150 17.39 4.25 -9.76
C VAL A 150 16.00 3.90 -9.18
N TYR A 151 15.76 2.64 -8.83
CA TYR A 151 14.49 2.26 -8.21
C TYR A 151 14.31 2.86 -6.81
N LYS A 152 15.40 3.14 -6.08
CA LYS A 152 15.30 3.89 -4.84
C LYS A 152 14.79 5.32 -5.11
N GLU A 153 15.33 5.99 -6.13
CA GLU A 153 14.90 7.33 -6.52
C GLU A 153 13.43 7.34 -6.97
N ALA A 154 13.02 6.36 -7.78
CA ALA A 154 11.62 6.18 -8.16
C ALA A 154 10.69 5.96 -6.95
N LEU A 155 11.13 5.18 -5.96
CA LEU A 155 10.36 4.97 -4.72
C LEU A 155 10.29 6.24 -3.86
N ASP A 156 11.38 7.01 -3.77
CA ASP A 156 11.38 8.30 -3.07
C ASP A 156 10.37 9.26 -3.75
N PHE A 157 10.34 9.30 -5.09
CA PHE A 157 9.34 10.08 -5.85
C PHE A 157 7.91 9.65 -5.50
N ILE A 158 7.62 8.35 -5.52
CA ILE A 158 6.27 7.82 -5.23
C ILE A 158 5.83 8.17 -3.81
N VAL A 159 6.75 8.07 -2.84
CA VAL A 159 6.48 8.42 -1.44
C VAL A 159 6.20 9.93 -1.30
N ASP A 160 7.00 10.77 -1.96
CA ASP A 160 6.81 12.23 -1.93
C ASP A 160 5.52 12.66 -2.67
N TYR A 161 5.15 11.95 -3.72
CA TYR A 161 3.87 12.16 -4.42
C TYR A 161 2.66 11.73 -3.58
N ALA A 162 2.88 10.86 -2.57
CA ALA A 162 1.90 10.43 -1.58
C ALA A 162 0.64 9.75 -2.13
N VAL A 163 0.74 9.03 -3.24
CA VAL A 163 -0.38 8.25 -3.85
C VAL A 163 -0.58 6.90 -3.18
N GLU A 164 0.43 6.39 -2.48
CA GLU A 164 0.39 5.09 -1.83
C GLU A 164 0.83 5.19 -0.38
N ILE A 165 0.06 4.57 0.51
CA ILE A 165 0.38 4.43 1.93
C ILE A 165 0.61 2.93 2.20
N PRO A 166 1.87 2.45 2.28
CA PRO A 166 2.17 1.08 2.65
C PRO A 166 1.69 0.79 4.07
N VAL A 167 0.83 -0.21 4.25
CA VAL A 167 0.21 -0.51 5.55
C VAL A 167 0.87 -1.70 6.22
N TYR A 168 0.95 -2.85 5.54
CA TYR A 168 1.63 -4.04 6.04
C TYR A 168 2.02 -4.99 4.90
N GLN A 169 3.01 -5.81 5.15
CA GLN A 169 3.36 -6.94 4.30
C GLN A 169 2.94 -8.24 4.97
N ARG A 170 2.19 -9.06 4.24
CA ARG A 170 1.77 -10.38 4.71
C ARG A 170 2.98 -11.30 4.84
N GLN A 171 3.07 -12.03 5.94
CA GLN A 171 4.00 -13.14 6.09
C GLN A 171 3.29 -14.44 5.73
N ASN A 172 3.94 -15.26 4.91
CA ASN A 172 3.47 -16.60 4.61
C ASN A 172 4.15 -17.60 5.56
N ALA A 173 3.37 -18.54 6.10
CA ALA A 173 3.89 -19.63 6.91
C ALA A 173 3.67 -20.96 6.17
N SER A 174 4.71 -21.78 6.11
CA SER A 174 4.62 -23.14 5.60
C SER A 174 4.89 -24.13 6.75
N VAL A 175 4.00 -25.09 6.92
CA VAL A 175 4.10 -26.07 8.02
C VAL A 175 4.43 -27.44 7.43
N PHE A 176 5.49 -28.04 7.92
CA PHE A 176 5.95 -29.35 7.49
C PHE A 176 5.91 -30.37 8.64
N SER A 177 5.60 -31.63 8.31
CA SER A 177 5.73 -32.72 9.25
C SER A 177 7.21 -33.12 9.39
N THR A 178 7.80 -32.86 10.52
CA THR A 178 9.20 -33.27 10.84
C THR A 178 9.42 -34.76 10.85
N GLN A 179 8.36 -35.57 10.91
CA GLN A 179 8.45 -37.04 10.80
C GLN A 179 8.55 -37.51 9.33
N ARG A 180 8.09 -36.68 8.38
CA ARG A 180 8.03 -37.04 6.96
C ARG A 180 9.04 -36.28 6.11
N VAL A 181 9.37 -35.08 6.50
CA VAL A 181 10.25 -34.19 5.73
C VAL A 181 11.53 -33.94 6.51
N ASN A 182 12.66 -34.11 5.84
CA ASN A 182 13.94 -33.64 6.36
C ASN A 182 13.98 -32.10 6.31
N VAL A 183 13.77 -31.47 7.47
CA VAL A 183 13.66 -30.01 7.57
C VAL A 183 14.95 -29.28 7.14
N ASP A 184 16.10 -29.94 7.25
CA ASP A 184 17.40 -29.36 6.84
C ASP A 184 17.52 -29.25 5.31
N SER A 185 16.66 -29.96 4.57
CA SER A 185 16.60 -29.89 3.10
C SER A 185 15.68 -28.79 2.58
N ILE A 186 14.92 -28.14 3.46
CA ILE A 186 14.03 -27.04 3.06
C ILE A 186 14.86 -25.79 2.79
N PRO A 187 14.65 -25.11 1.64
CA PRO A 187 15.31 -23.82 1.36
C PRO A 187 15.08 -22.81 2.49
N GLN A 188 16.14 -22.13 2.91
CA GLN A 188 16.09 -21.19 4.05
C GLN A 188 15.77 -19.75 3.62
N ASP A 189 16.04 -19.40 2.36
CA ASP A 189 15.86 -18.05 1.83
C ASP A 189 14.46 -17.84 1.25
N LEU A 190 13.43 -18.28 2.01
CA LEU A 190 12.03 -18.14 1.59
C LEU A 190 11.55 -16.72 1.78
N THR A 191 10.84 -16.23 0.78
CA THR A 191 10.19 -14.91 0.80
C THR A 191 8.71 -15.04 0.43
N THR A 192 7.96 -13.94 0.43
CA THR A 192 6.58 -13.92 -0.08
C THR A 192 6.51 -14.20 -1.58
N PHE A 193 7.62 -14.06 -2.31
CA PHE A 193 7.72 -14.23 -3.78
C PHE A 193 8.48 -15.49 -4.18
N TYR A 194 9.24 -16.08 -3.26
CA TYR A 194 10.03 -17.28 -3.47
C TYR A 194 9.69 -18.30 -2.39
N SER A 195 8.92 -19.31 -2.76
CA SER A 195 8.44 -20.34 -1.84
C SER A 195 9.28 -21.62 -1.97
N TYR A 196 9.09 -22.55 -1.05
CA TYR A 196 9.70 -23.89 -1.10
C TYR A 196 9.36 -24.65 -2.41
N LEU A 197 8.26 -24.30 -3.07
CA LEU A 197 7.86 -24.90 -4.34
C LEU A 197 8.80 -24.57 -5.49
N ASN A 198 9.54 -23.45 -5.40
CA ASN A 198 10.52 -23.05 -6.42
C ASN A 198 11.75 -23.97 -6.44
N GLU A 199 11.99 -24.71 -5.34
CA GLU A 199 13.08 -25.66 -5.19
C GLU A 199 12.59 -27.01 -4.64
N ILE A 200 11.39 -27.42 -5.02
CA ILE A 200 10.73 -28.62 -4.48
C ILE A 200 11.59 -29.88 -4.65
N GLU A 201 12.41 -29.93 -5.72
CA GLU A 201 13.31 -31.05 -6.02
C GLU A 201 14.45 -31.21 -5.01
N LYS A 202 14.74 -30.18 -4.20
CA LYS A 202 15.77 -30.22 -3.15
C LYS A 202 15.24 -30.81 -1.84
N ILE A 203 13.92 -30.81 -1.67
CA ILE A 203 13.28 -31.27 -0.42
C ILE A 203 13.31 -32.80 -0.36
N GLN A 204 13.86 -33.32 0.73
CA GLN A 204 14.02 -34.74 0.97
C GLN A 204 12.96 -35.26 1.96
N MET A 205 12.46 -36.44 1.70
CA MET A 205 11.62 -37.18 2.64
C MET A 205 12.51 -37.98 3.59
N ASN A 206 12.08 -38.10 4.85
CA ASN A 206 12.75 -38.98 5.85
C ASN A 206 12.48 -40.46 5.56
#